data_516cfdcec0fa950e609a500399b6b8b5
#
_entry.id   516cfdcec0fa950e609a500399b6b8b5
#
_cell.length_a   1.000
_cell.length_b   1.000
_cell.length_c   1.000
_cell.angle_alpha   90.00
_cell.angle_beta   90.00
_cell.angle_gamma   90.00
#
_symmetry.space_group_name_H-M   'P 1'
#
loop_
_entity.id
_entity.type
_entity.pdbx_description
1 polymer ?
#
loop_
_entity_poly.entity_id
_entity_poly.type
_entity_poly.pdbx_seq_one_letter_code
_entity_poly.pdbx_strand_id
1 'polypeptide(L)'
;KSAIQTAYGKGPDRSYFGGCSNGGRHSMVAAARAADQYDGFLVGNPGFRLPLAAIANIAGAQAYNTLASTPGDITTGFTQAERQRVSKAVLGKCDALDGSTDGLVQDTTACQAAFDLNRDVPTCTGGRDGSCLSSAQKTSIAKLFSGATTSTGAKVYASFPFDSGLGTTGWASWKFSESLNRDSGAVAFIWQVPPTTDSLAAFNGPNFSLTSNIDTLVSKVNATNATYTEAAMSFMTPPNPSNLSALKNRGAKMMLYHGTNDPIFSSDDTTTWYENLRAANNGNASTFARFYRVPGMNHCSGGPATDQFDMLTP
;
A
#
# COMPACT_ATOMS: atom_id res chain seq x y z
N LYS A 1 21.12 -15.56 16.20
CA LYS A 1 22.31 -16.32 15.75
C LYS A 1 22.91 -17.11 16.88
N SER A 2 23.08 -16.52 18.08
CA SER A 2 23.63 -17.23 19.25
C SER A 2 22.88 -18.51 19.61
N ALA A 3 21.56 -18.50 19.61
CA ALA A 3 20.75 -19.69 19.87
C ALA A 3 20.99 -20.81 18.85
N ILE A 4 21.16 -20.47 17.57
CA ILE A 4 21.51 -21.43 16.52
C ILE A 4 22.93 -22.01 16.77
N GLN A 5 23.87 -21.14 17.08
CA GLN A 5 25.24 -21.58 17.45
C GLN A 5 25.22 -22.55 18.64
N THR A 6 24.41 -22.26 19.67
CA THR A 6 24.29 -23.15 20.83
C THR A 6 23.62 -24.47 20.47
N ALA A 7 22.57 -24.45 19.67
CA ALA A 7 21.79 -25.65 19.33
C ALA A 7 22.50 -26.57 18.32
N TYR A 8 23.24 -26.01 17.37
CA TYR A 8 23.85 -26.75 16.25
C TYR A 8 25.39 -26.77 16.24
N GLY A 9 26.03 -26.19 17.23
CA GLY A 9 27.51 -26.13 17.33
C GLY A 9 28.19 -25.17 16.36
N LYS A 10 27.43 -24.56 15.43
CA LYS A 10 27.93 -23.53 14.50
C LYS A 10 26.87 -22.47 14.22
N GLY A 11 27.29 -21.28 13.85
CA GLY A 11 26.41 -20.24 13.36
C GLY A 11 25.78 -20.59 11.99
N PRO A 12 24.72 -19.87 11.57
CA PRO A 12 24.14 -20.08 10.26
C PRO A 12 25.13 -19.67 9.15
N ASP A 13 25.18 -20.45 8.07
CA ASP A 13 26.00 -20.12 6.89
C ASP A 13 25.44 -18.90 6.15
N ARG A 14 24.10 -18.72 6.16
CA ARG A 14 23.38 -17.56 5.64
C ARG A 14 22.23 -17.19 6.57
N SER A 15 21.88 -15.91 6.58
CA SER A 15 20.75 -15.38 7.34
C SER A 15 19.92 -14.48 6.44
N TYR A 16 18.64 -14.79 6.31
CA TYR A 16 17.70 -14.00 5.53
C TYR A 16 16.65 -13.37 6.44
N PHE A 17 16.18 -12.18 6.08
CA PHE A 17 15.07 -11.52 6.74
C PHE A 17 13.99 -11.23 5.70
N GLY A 18 12.77 -11.67 5.92
CA GLY A 18 11.73 -11.51 4.92
C GLY A 18 10.34 -11.48 5.51
N GLY A 19 9.43 -10.93 4.73
CA GLY A 19 8.01 -10.90 5.04
C GLY A 19 7.22 -10.05 4.06
N CYS A 20 5.90 -10.14 4.16
CA CYS A 20 4.97 -9.34 3.40
C CYS A 20 4.23 -8.35 4.30
N SER A 21 3.64 -7.29 3.72
CA SER A 21 2.86 -6.30 4.47
C SER A 21 3.71 -5.52 5.48
N ASN A 22 3.31 -5.52 6.74
CA ASN A 22 4.12 -5.01 7.83
C ASN A 22 5.47 -5.77 7.96
N GLY A 23 5.50 -7.08 7.63
CA GLY A 23 6.74 -7.85 7.52
C GLY A 23 7.67 -7.34 6.42
N GLY A 24 7.12 -6.92 5.28
CA GLY A 24 7.87 -6.25 4.21
C GLY A 24 8.46 -4.92 4.69
N ARG A 25 7.68 -4.10 5.42
CA ARG A 25 8.18 -2.89 6.06
C ARG A 25 9.31 -3.20 7.07
N HIS A 26 9.14 -4.23 7.91
CA HIS A 26 10.19 -4.66 8.84
C HIS A 26 11.47 -5.06 8.10
N SER A 27 11.34 -5.73 6.95
CA SER A 27 12.49 -6.10 6.12
C SER A 27 13.22 -4.86 5.59
N MET A 28 12.50 -3.81 5.17
CA MET A 28 13.10 -2.54 4.74
C MET A 28 13.82 -1.82 5.91
N VAL A 29 13.21 -1.81 7.10
CA VAL A 29 13.83 -1.22 8.30
C VAL A 29 15.05 -2.02 8.72
N ALA A 30 14.99 -3.35 8.69
CA ALA A 30 16.13 -4.21 9.00
C ALA A 30 17.27 -4.03 7.98
N ALA A 31 16.97 -3.89 6.70
CA ALA A 31 17.96 -3.60 5.65
C ALA A 31 18.68 -2.26 5.87
N ALA A 32 17.98 -1.27 6.44
CA ALA A 32 18.57 0.04 6.73
C ALA A 32 19.34 0.09 8.06
N ARG A 33 18.87 -0.63 9.10
CA ARG A 33 19.38 -0.51 10.47
C ARG A 33 20.27 -1.68 10.90
N ALA A 34 20.12 -2.85 10.28
CA ALA A 34 20.75 -4.11 10.69
C ALA A 34 21.31 -4.89 9.49
N ALA A 35 21.78 -4.19 8.45
CA ALA A 35 22.32 -4.80 7.25
C ALA A 35 23.50 -5.75 7.53
N ASP A 36 24.26 -5.51 8.60
CA ASP A 36 25.38 -6.34 9.06
C ASP A 36 24.92 -7.72 9.58
N GLN A 37 23.64 -7.89 9.90
CA GLN A 37 23.12 -9.11 10.49
C GLN A 37 22.60 -10.13 9.46
N TYR A 38 22.34 -9.72 8.22
CA TYR A 38 21.65 -10.55 7.23
C TYR A 38 22.37 -10.53 5.88
N ASP A 39 22.29 -11.64 5.16
CA ASP A 39 22.87 -11.83 3.83
C ASP A 39 21.85 -11.50 2.71
N GLY A 40 20.57 -11.52 3.03
CA GLY A 40 19.51 -11.17 2.09
C GLY A 40 18.23 -10.73 2.76
N PHE A 41 17.45 -9.95 2.00
CA PHE A 41 16.17 -9.38 2.42
C PHE A 41 15.12 -9.65 1.37
N LEU A 42 13.98 -10.24 1.80
CA LEU A 42 12.78 -10.43 0.98
C LEU A 42 11.69 -9.47 1.44
N VAL A 43 11.23 -8.63 0.54
CA VAL A 43 10.30 -7.53 0.85
C VAL A 43 9.07 -7.68 -0.02
N GLY A 44 7.95 -8.11 0.59
CA GLY A 44 6.67 -8.24 -0.10
C GLY A 44 5.71 -7.12 0.30
N ASN A 45 5.04 -6.52 -0.68
CA ASN A 45 3.96 -5.53 -0.49
C ASN A 45 4.20 -4.59 0.71
N PRO A 46 5.33 -3.87 0.78
CA PRO A 46 5.72 -3.16 2.00
C PRO A 46 4.89 -1.90 2.21
N GLY A 47 4.40 -1.72 3.43
CA GLY A 47 3.86 -0.43 3.88
C GLY A 47 4.94 0.46 4.48
N PHE A 48 5.96 0.85 3.74
CA PHE A 48 7.11 1.52 4.33
C PHE A 48 6.82 2.91 4.91
N ARG A 49 5.77 3.59 4.43
CA ARG A 49 5.20 4.80 5.04
C ARG A 49 3.86 4.49 5.72
N LEU A 50 3.83 3.41 6.52
CA LEU A 50 2.63 2.80 7.05
C LEU A 50 1.66 3.77 7.76
N PRO A 51 2.09 4.73 8.62
CA PRO A 51 1.14 5.66 9.23
C PRO A 51 0.41 6.54 8.20
N LEU A 52 1.08 6.96 7.13
CA LEU A 52 0.45 7.75 6.07
C LEU A 52 -0.44 6.91 5.17
N ALA A 53 -0.09 5.65 4.91
CA ALA A 53 -0.95 4.72 4.19
C ALA A 53 -2.27 4.49 4.93
N ALA A 54 -2.21 4.28 6.25
CA ALA A 54 -3.40 4.13 7.09
C ALA A 54 -4.29 5.38 7.06
N ILE A 55 -3.70 6.57 7.16
CA ILE A 55 -4.47 7.83 7.05
C ILE A 55 -5.11 7.96 5.66
N ALA A 56 -4.42 7.55 4.59
CA ALA A 56 -4.98 7.55 3.24
C ALA A 56 -6.16 6.57 3.12
N ASN A 57 -6.09 5.40 3.76
CA ASN A 57 -7.19 4.45 3.81
C ASN A 57 -8.38 5.00 4.61
N ILE A 58 -8.14 5.69 5.72
CA ILE A 58 -9.18 6.40 6.50
C ILE A 58 -9.85 7.48 5.64
N ALA A 59 -9.07 8.30 4.92
CA ALA A 59 -9.61 9.28 3.98
C ALA A 59 -10.45 8.62 2.87
N GLY A 60 -10.02 7.45 2.40
CA GLY A 60 -10.78 6.61 1.47
C GLY A 60 -12.11 6.15 2.06
N ALA A 61 -12.11 5.65 3.29
CA ALA A 61 -13.34 5.23 3.97
C ALA A 61 -14.35 6.38 4.09
N GLN A 62 -13.90 7.58 4.45
CA GLN A 62 -14.75 8.78 4.49
C GLN A 62 -15.36 9.10 3.12
N ALA A 63 -14.56 9.05 2.06
CA ALA A 63 -15.04 9.29 0.70
C ALA A 63 -16.06 8.24 0.26
N TYR A 64 -15.80 6.95 0.51
CA TYR A 64 -16.79 5.88 0.21
C TYR A 64 -18.05 6.02 1.03
N ASN A 65 -17.96 6.46 2.28
CA ASN A 65 -19.14 6.71 3.13
C ASN A 65 -20.03 7.83 2.57
N THR A 66 -19.47 8.88 1.98
CA THR A 66 -20.25 9.96 1.32
C THR A 66 -20.96 9.49 0.06
N LEU A 67 -20.48 8.41 -0.56
CA LEU A 67 -21.05 7.78 -1.75
C LEU A 67 -21.99 6.62 -1.43
N ALA A 68 -22.04 6.20 -0.16
CA ALA A 68 -22.80 5.03 0.26
C ALA A 68 -24.31 5.24 0.09
N SER A 69 -24.96 4.23 -0.46
CA SER A 69 -26.44 4.19 -0.54
C SER A 69 -27.06 3.75 0.81
N THR A 70 -26.27 3.10 1.65
CA THR A 70 -26.65 2.71 3.02
C THR A 70 -25.70 3.40 3.99
N PRO A 71 -26.19 4.31 4.84
CA PRO A 71 -25.38 5.04 5.80
C PRO A 71 -24.55 4.10 6.67
N GLY A 72 -23.25 4.35 6.78
CA GLY A 72 -22.30 3.55 7.56
C GLY A 72 -21.78 2.28 6.87
N ASP A 73 -22.42 1.81 5.81
CA ASP A 73 -21.92 0.72 4.98
C ASP A 73 -21.13 1.28 3.77
N ILE A 74 -19.85 1.52 3.97
CA ILE A 74 -18.97 2.10 2.94
C ILE A 74 -18.81 1.19 1.71
N THR A 75 -19.14 -0.10 1.79
CA THR A 75 -19.07 -1.02 0.64
C THR A 75 -20.10 -0.67 -0.43
N THR A 76 -21.20 -0.04 -0.03
CA THR A 76 -22.27 0.45 -0.94
C THR A 76 -21.87 1.72 -1.67
N GLY A 77 -20.80 2.39 -1.26
CA GLY A 77 -20.24 3.55 -1.95
C GLY A 77 -19.53 3.18 -3.27
N PHE A 78 -19.01 1.95 -3.35
CA PHE A 78 -18.38 1.38 -4.55
C PHE A 78 -18.61 -0.12 -4.55
N THR A 79 -19.76 -0.55 -5.03
CA THR A 79 -20.23 -1.93 -4.99
C THR A 79 -19.35 -2.88 -5.81
N GLN A 80 -19.46 -4.19 -5.56
CA GLN A 80 -18.70 -5.18 -6.31
C GLN A 80 -18.98 -5.10 -7.82
N ALA A 81 -20.23 -4.95 -8.22
CA ALA A 81 -20.63 -4.83 -9.63
C ALA A 81 -19.99 -3.59 -10.29
N GLU A 82 -19.99 -2.45 -9.59
CA GLU A 82 -19.33 -1.22 -10.05
C GLU A 82 -17.81 -1.38 -10.15
N ARG A 83 -17.15 -2.04 -9.18
CA ARG A 83 -15.71 -2.35 -9.26
C ARG A 83 -15.40 -3.28 -10.43
N GLN A 84 -16.21 -4.31 -10.67
CA GLN A 84 -16.08 -5.19 -11.84
C GLN A 84 -16.25 -4.40 -13.16
N ARG A 85 -17.18 -3.44 -13.17
CA ARG A 85 -17.35 -2.55 -14.32
C ARG A 85 -16.11 -1.73 -14.62
N VAL A 86 -15.48 -1.17 -13.55
CA VAL A 86 -14.21 -0.43 -13.69
C VAL A 86 -13.09 -1.36 -14.14
N SER A 87 -12.91 -2.53 -13.51
CA SER A 87 -11.92 -3.54 -13.92
C SER A 87 -12.02 -3.89 -15.40
N LYS A 88 -13.25 -4.12 -15.89
CA LYS A 88 -13.50 -4.41 -17.31
C LYS A 88 -13.11 -3.24 -18.22
N ALA A 89 -13.36 -2.00 -17.80
CA ALA A 89 -12.98 -0.82 -18.55
C ALA A 89 -11.45 -0.62 -18.55
N VAL A 90 -10.79 -0.87 -17.43
CA VAL A 90 -9.32 -0.86 -17.33
C VAL A 90 -8.71 -1.87 -18.28
N LEU A 91 -9.15 -3.12 -18.27
CA LEU A 91 -8.68 -4.14 -19.21
C LEU A 91 -8.92 -3.76 -20.65
N GLY A 92 -10.12 -3.28 -20.99
CA GLY A 92 -10.44 -2.86 -22.37
C GLY A 92 -9.54 -1.74 -22.88
N LYS A 93 -8.87 -0.99 -22.00
CA LYS A 93 -8.01 0.13 -22.35
C LYS A 93 -6.52 -0.19 -22.24
N CYS A 94 -6.15 -1.05 -21.30
CA CYS A 94 -4.78 -1.20 -20.84
C CYS A 94 -4.15 -2.57 -21.12
N ASP A 95 -4.94 -3.63 -21.31
CA ASP A 95 -4.48 -5.01 -21.44
C ASP A 95 -3.41 -5.16 -22.53
N ALA A 96 -3.63 -4.56 -23.68
CA ALA A 96 -2.69 -4.64 -24.82
C ALA A 96 -1.49 -3.67 -24.74
N LEU A 97 -1.37 -2.83 -23.73
CA LEU A 97 -0.33 -1.79 -23.67
C LEU A 97 1.07 -2.33 -23.39
N ASP A 98 1.17 -3.51 -22.81
CA ASP A 98 2.43 -4.20 -22.57
C ASP A 98 2.81 -5.18 -23.71
N GLY A 99 1.98 -5.27 -24.75
CA GLY A 99 2.19 -6.14 -25.92
C GLY A 99 1.52 -7.51 -25.80
N SER A 100 0.79 -7.80 -24.70
CA SER A 100 -0.01 -9.01 -24.49
C SER A 100 -1.49 -8.65 -24.29
N THR A 101 -2.38 -9.61 -24.53
CA THR A 101 -3.81 -9.50 -24.19
C THR A 101 -4.16 -10.74 -23.36
N ASP A 102 -3.80 -10.68 -22.09
CA ASP A 102 -3.82 -11.82 -21.17
C ASP A 102 -4.71 -11.59 -19.93
N GLY A 103 -5.42 -10.46 -19.88
CA GLY A 103 -6.31 -10.10 -18.76
C GLY A 103 -5.57 -9.44 -17.59
N LEU A 104 -4.31 -9.01 -17.78
CA LEU A 104 -3.50 -8.33 -16.79
C LEU A 104 -3.07 -6.94 -17.26
N VAL A 105 -2.69 -6.09 -16.34
CA VAL A 105 -2.11 -4.77 -16.62
C VAL A 105 -0.67 -4.77 -16.11
N GLN A 106 0.27 -5.12 -16.99
CA GLN A 106 1.69 -5.18 -16.63
C GLN A 106 2.33 -3.79 -16.71
N ASP A 107 2.02 -2.98 -17.73
CA ASP A 107 2.45 -1.59 -17.81
C ASP A 107 1.43 -0.66 -17.12
N THR A 108 1.47 -0.64 -15.78
CA THR A 108 0.62 0.25 -14.99
C THR A 108 0.88 1.73 -15.26
N THR A 109 2.09 2.10 -15.69
CA THR A 109 2.45 3.49 -16.00
C THR A 109 1.76 3.93 -17.29
N ALA A 110 1.83 3.12 -18.34
CA ALA A 110 1.10 3.39 -19.58
C ALA A 110 -0.41 3.37 -19.36
N CYS A 111 -0.91 2.45 -18.52
CA CYS A 111 -2.33 2.39 -18.18
C CYS A 111 -2.81 3.65 -17.46
N GLN A 112 -2.09 4.16 -16.46
CA GLN A 112 -2.44 5.40 -15.75
C GLN A 112 -2.48 6.62 -16.67
N ALA A 113 -1.65 6.64 -17.74
CA ALA A 113 -1.69 7.69 -18.75
C ALA A 113 -2.84 7.51 -19.75
N ALA A 114 -3.21 6.28 -20.08
CA ALA A 114 -4.19 5.95 -21.12
C ALA A 114 -5.63 5.88 -20.61
N PHE A 115 -5.85 5.40 -19.36
CA PHE A 115 -7.17 5.20 -18.78
C PHE A 115 -7.68 6.47 -18.07
N ASP A 116 -8.92 6.84 -18.35
CA ASP A 116 -9.63 7.92 -17.67
C ASP A 116 -11.00 7.43 -17.21
N LEU A 117 -11.24 7.49 -15.90
CA LEU A 117 -12.48 6.99 -15.30
C LEU A 117 -13.72 7.70 -15.83
N ASN A 118 -13.62 9.00 -16.16
CA ASN A 118 -14.75 9.78 -16.67
C ASN A 118 -15.10 9.41 -18.12
N ARG A 119 -14.07 9.14 -18.94
CA ARG A 119 -14.22 8.80 -20.36
C ARG A 119 -14.56 7.33 -20.56
N ASP A 120 -13.85 6.43 -19.85
CA ASP A 120 -13.80 5.00 -20.18
C ASP A 120 -14.83 4.17 -19.41
N VAL A 121 -15.45 4.72 -18.37
CA VAL A 121 -16.55 4.08 -17.63
C VAL A 121 -17.87 4.82 -17.91
N PRO A 122 -18.99 4.13 -18.21
CA PRO A 122 -20.28 4.79 -18.40
C PRO A 122 -20.71 5.61 -17.18
N THR A 123 -21.31 6.76 -17.42
CA THR A 123 -21.97 7.56 -16.38
C THR A 123 -23.44 7.15 -16.28
N CYS A 124 -23.94 6.94 -15.06
CA CYS A 124 -25.35 6.61 -14.85
C CYS A 124 -26.25 7.77 -15.27
N THR A 125 -27.26 7.47 -16.07
CA THR A 125 -28.35 8.41 -16.45
C THR A 125 -29.61 8.22 -15.60
N GLY A 126 -29.63 7.16 -14.77
CA GLY A 126 -30.69 6.81 -13.83
C GLY A 126 -30.07 6.32 -12.51
N GLY A 127 -30.70 5.30 -11.92
CA GLY A 127 -30.18 4.66 -10.70
C GLY A 127 -28.88 3.91 -10.91
N ARG A 128 -28.17 3.65 -9.83
CA ARG A 128 -26.95 2.83 -9.80
C ARG A 128 -27.33 1.35 -9.84
N ASP A 129 -27.07 0.67 -10.94
CA ASP A 129 -27.38 -0.75 -11.19
C ASP A 129 -26.12 -1.64 -11.33
N GLY A 130 -24.93 -1.04 -11.12
CA GLY A 130 -23.64 -1.71 -11.27
C GLY A 130 -23.06 -1.66 -12.69
N SER A 131 -23.81 -1.21 -13.69
CA SER A 131 -23.34 -1.08 -15.07
C SER A 131 -22.63 0.26 -15.36
N CYS A 132 -22.75 1.22 -14.45
CA CYS A 132 -22.27 2.59 -14.57
C CYS A 132 -21.81 3.14 -13.20
N LEU A 133 -21.13 4.27 -13.21
CA LEU A 133 -20.85 5.08 -12.03
C LEU A 133 -21.58 6.41 -12.09
N SER A 134 -22.05 6.90 -10.94
CA SER A 134 -22.53 8.29 -10.86
C SER A 134 -21.36 9.27 -11.05
N SER A 135 -21.66 10.51 -11.45
CA SER A 135 -20.64 11.55 -11.58
C SER A 135 -19.90 11.81 -10.25
N ALA A 136 -20.61 11.75 -9.12
CA ALA A 136 -20.01 11.88 -7.79
C ALA A 136 -19.03 10.73 -7.48
N GLN A 137 -19.39 9.49 -7.82
CA GLN A 137 -18.49 8.34 -7.67
C GLN A 137 -17.23 8.52 -8.53
N LYS A 138 -17.37 8.88 -9.80
CA LYS A 138 -16.21 9.09 -10.70
C LYS A 138 -15.26 10.13 -10.14
N THR A 139 -15.75 11.26 -9.70
CA THR A 139 -14.93 12.34 -9.11
C THR A 139 -14.19 11.86 -7.85
N SER A 140 -14.90 11.24 -6.92
CA SER A 140 -14.31 10.80 -5.65
C SER A 140 -13.32 9.64 -5.84
N ILE A 141 -13.66 8.64 -6.67
CA ILE A 141 -12.80 7.49 -6.93
C ILE A 141 -11.54 7.93 -7.68
N ALA A 142 -11.65 8.78 -8.71
CA ALA A 142 -10.48 9.32 -9.39
C ALA A 142 -9.55 10.06 -8.42
N LYS A 143 -10.11 10.87 -7.50
CA LYS A 143 -9.33 11.54 -6.45
C LYS A 143 -8.64 10.55 -5.51
N LEU A 144 -9.32 9.49 -5.08
CA LEU A 144 -8.73 8.47 -4.20
C LEU A 144 -7.58 7.74 -4.89
N PHE A 145 -7.75 7.37 -6.16
CA PHE A 145 -6.70 6.69 -6.93
C PHE A 145 -5.53 7.62 -7.29
N SER A 146 -5.72 8.94 -7.34
CA SER A 146 -4.63 9.91 -7.51
C SER A 146 -3.77 10.11 -6.23
N GLY A 147 -4.19 9.54 -5.12
CA GLY A 147 -3.53 9.65 -3.81
C GLY A 147 -4.21 10.63 -2.87
N ALA A 148 -4.27 10.26 -1.59
CA ALA A 148 -4.88 11.10 -0.56
C ALA A 148 -4.13 12.43 -0.38
N THR A 149 -4.89 13.50 -0.12
CA THR A 149 -4.36 14.85 0.13
C THR A 149 -4.96 15.44 1.39
N THR A 150 -4.25 16.40 1.99
CA THR A 150 -4.80 17.28 3.03
C THR A 150 -5.86 18.23 2.45
N SER A 151 -6.52 18.99 3.33
CA SER A 151 -7.47 20.04 2.91
C SER A 151 -6.81 21.14 2.06
N THR A 152 -5.49 21.36 2.23
CA THR A 152 -4.70 22.32 1.44
C THR A 152 -4.16 21.74 0.13
N GLY A 153 -4.44 20.47 -0.18
CA GLY A 153 -3.96 19.78 -1.37
C GLY A 153 -2.56 19.16 -1.25
N ALA A 154 -1.91 19.24 -0.08
CA ALA A 154 -0.63 18.59 0.12
C ALA A 154 -0.80 17.06 0.11
N LYS A 155 0.09 16.33 -0.60
CA LYS A 155 0.02 14.86 -0.67
C LYS A 155 0.27 14.22 0.69
N VAL A 156 -0.64 13.33 1.07
CA VAL A 156 -0.52 12.45 2.25
C VAL A 156 0.14 11.13 1.82
N TYR A 157 -0.32 10.54 0.72
CA TYR A 157 0.16 9.24 0.26
C TYR A 157 0.22 9.16 -1.27
N ALA A 158 0.83 8.09 -1.80
CA ALA A 158 0.96 7.87 -3.23
C ALA A 158 -0.39 7.57 -3.92
N SER A 159 -0.41 7.70 -5.24
CA SER A 159 -1.47 7.18 -6.10
C SER A 159 -1.55 5.65 -6.02
N PHE A 160 -2.69 5.11 -6.41
CA PHE A 160 -2.88 3.67 -6.61
C PHE A 160 -3.10 3.42 -8.11
N PRO A 161 -2.47 2.40 -8.71
CA PRO A 161 -2.76 2.07 -10.09
C PRO A 161 -4.19 1.56 -10.26
N PHE A 162 -4.79 1.86 -11.40
CA PHE A 162 -5.98 1.14 -11.84
C PHE A 162 -5.56 -0.23 -12.34
N ASP A 163 -6.24 -1.28 -11.87
CA ASP A 163 -5.86 -2.67 -12.13
C ASP A 163 -7.09 -3.53 -12.41
N SER A 164 -6.87 -4.68 -13.04
CA SER A 164 -7.93 -5.63 -13.36
C SER A 164 -8.55 -6.31 -12.13
N GLY A 165 -7.86 -6.34 -11.01
CA GLY A 165 -8.29 -7.01 -9.79
C GLY A 165 -9.25 -6.25 -8.87
N LEU A 166 -9.64 -5.02 -9.21
CA LEU A 166 -10.54 -4.17 -8.37
C LEU A 166 -11.86 -4.84 -8.01
N GLY A 167 -12.39 -5.68 -8.90
CA GLY A 167 -13.65 -6.40 -8.69
C GLY A 167 -13.58 -7.61 -7.75
N THR A 168 -12.40 -7.96 -7.25
CA THR A 168 -12.21 -9.13 -6.39
C THR A 168 -12.70 -8.88 -4.96
N THR A 169 -13.10 -9.96 -4.28
CA THR A 169 -13.49 -9.90 -2.86
C THR A 169 -12.31 -9.57 -1.96
N GLY A 170 -11.12 -10.05 -2.29
CA GLY A 170 -9.89 -9.77 -1.55
C GLY A 170 -9.56 -8.27 -1.55
N TRP A 171 -9.69 -7.60 -2.71
CA TRP A 171 -9.52 -6.14 -2.76
C TRP A 171 -10.50 -5.42 -1.84
N ALA A 172 -11.78 -5.78 -1.89
CA ALA A 172 -12.82 -5.14 -1.07
C ALA A 172 -12.62 -5.36 0.43
N SER A 173 -12.26 -6.58 0.83
CA SER A 173 -12.00 -6.92 2.22
C SER A 173 -10.91 -6.01 2.81
N TRP A 174 -9.77 -5.93 2.13
CA TRP A 174 -8.69 -5.06 2.59
C TRP A 174 -9.08 -3.57 2.55
N LYS A 175 -9.67 -3.09 1.46
CA LYS A 175 -9.98 -1.65 1.30
C LYS A 175 -11.03 -1.15 2.27
N PHE A 176 -12.09 -1.92 2.50
CA PHE A 176 -13.23 -1.46 3.29
C PHE A 176 -13.15 -1.88 4.77
N SER A 177 -12.71 -3.12 5.05
CA SER A 177 -12.66 -3.59 6.43
C SER A 177 -11.49 -2.98 7.21
N GLU A 178 -10.28 -2.99 6.61
CA GLU A 178 -9.08 -2.61 7.34
C GLU A 178 -9.04 -1.11 7.68
N SER A 179 -9.54 -0.26 6.79
CA SER A 179 -9.65 1.19 7.03
C SER A 179 -10.52 1.55 8.23
N LEU A 180 -11.54 0.74 8.54
CA LEU A 180 -12.45 0.96 9.67
C LEU A 180 -11.97 0.32 10.97
N ASN A 181 -11.17 -0.74 10.89
CA ASN A 181 -10.82 -1.55 12.06
C ASN A 181 -9.32 -1.45 12.40
N ARG A 182 -8.45 -1.95 11.53
CA ARG A 182 -7.02 -2.04 11.80
C ARG A 182 -6.33 -0.68 11.73
N ASP A 183 -6.57 0.07 10.66
CA ASP A 183 -5.92 1.37 10.44
C ASP A 183 -6.35 2.39 11.50
N SER A 184 -7.65 2.41 11.86
CA SER A 184 -8.16 3.27 12.92
C SER A 184 -7.49 3.01 14.27
N GLY A 185 -7.41 1.72 14.66
CA GLY A 185 -6.77 1.33 15.91
C GLY A 185 -5.27 1.63 15.92
N ALA A 186 -4.58 1.33 14.82
CA ALA A 186 -3.14 1.60 14.72
C ALA A 186 -2.83 3.11 14.79
N VAL A 187 -3.59 3.94 14.10
CA VAL A 187 -3.43 5.40 14.18
C VAL A 187 -3.75 5.89 15.58
N ALA A 188 -4.88 5.46 16.18
CA ALA A 188 -5.35 5.97 17.46
C ALA A 188 -4.45 5.59 18.64
N PHE A 189 -3.99 4.34 18.70
CA PHE A 189 -3.27 3.83 19.87
C PHE A 189 -1.75 3.83 19.73
N ILE A 190 -1.21 3.81 18.49
CA ILE A 190 0.22 3.56 18.28
C ILE A 190 0.89 4.75 17.61
N TRP A 191 0.26 5.37 16.60
CA TRP A 191 1.00 6.28 15.73
C TRP A 191 0.73 7.76 15.97
N GLN A 192 -0.42 8.14 16.50
CA GLN A 192 -0.67 9.55 16.83
C GLN A 192 -0.04 9.94 18.18
N VAL A 193 0.37 11.18 18.29
CA VAL A 193 0.86 11.76 19.56
C VAL A 193 -0.04 12.94 19.98
N PRO A 194 -0.63 12.88 21.20
CA PRO A 194 -0.66 11.74 22.10
C PRO A 194 -1.59 10.63 21.56
N PRO A 195 -1.41 9.36 21.98
CA PRO A 195 -2.37 8.31 21.68
C PRO A 195 -3.74 8.60 22.33
N THR A 196 -4.78 7.92 21.82
CA THR A 196 -6.10 8.00 22.48
C THR A 196 -6.05 7.50 23.91
N THR A 197 -6.90 8.06 24.77
CA THR A 197 -7.10 7.62 26.15
C THR A 197 -8.20 6.58 26.27
N ASP A 198 -8.89 6.24 25.18
CA ASP A 198 -9.92 5.20 25.20
C ASP A 198 -9.32 3.85 25.58
N SER A 199 -10.09 3.00 26.29
CA SER A 199 -9.73 1.60 26.40
C SER A 199 -10.00 0.87 25.07
N LEU A 200 -9.31 -0.24 24.82
CA LEU A 200 -9.56 -1.07 23.63
C LEU A 200 -11.03 -1.51 23.52
N ALA A 201 -11.68 -1.77 24.66
CA ALA A 201 -13.09 -2.18 24.69
C ALA A 201 -14.07 -1.04 24.37
N ALA A 202 -13.69 0.21 24.64
CA ALA A 202 -14.52 1.40 24.39
C ALA A 202 -14.25 2.03 23.01
N PHE A 203 -13.14 1.71 22.38
CA PHE A 203 -12.74 2.31 21.11
C PHE A 203 -13.66 1.89 19.96
N ASN A 204 -14.23 2.87 19.29
CA ASN A 204 -15.06 2.67 18.09
C ASN A 204 -14.25 3.02 16.85
N GLY A 205 -13.61 2.00 16.24
CA GLY A 205 -12.78 2.17 15.05
C GLY A 205 -13.51 2.76 13.86
N PRO A 206 -14.70 2.25 13.48
CA PRO A 206 -15.51 2.84 12.41
C PRO A 206 -15.82 4.33 12.65
N ASN A 207 -16.26 4.71 13.85
CA ASN A 207 -16.52 6.11 14.18
C ASN A 207 -15.25 6.95 14.06
N PHE A 208 -14.13 6.47 14.61
CA PHE A 208 -12.84 7.16 14.50
C PHE A 208 -12.47 7.42 13.03
N SER A 209 -12.56 6.40 12.18
CA SER A 209 -12.22 6.54 10.76
C SER A 209 -13.16 7.51 10.04
N LEU A 210 -14.45 7.41 10.26
CA LEU A 210 -15.44 8.19 9.49
C LEU A 210 -15.56 9.65 9.95
N THR A 211 -15.07 10.00 11.16
CA THR A 211 -15.23 11.37 11.71
C THR A 211 -13.92 12.12 11.94
N SER A 212 -12.77 11.43 11.88
CA SER A 212 -11.48 12.08 12.12
C SER A 212 -11.13 13.10 11.05
N ASN A 213 -10.52 14.21 11.46
CA ASN A 213 -9.96 15.19 10.53
C ASN A 213 -8.60 14.69 10.02
N ILE A 214 -8.45 14.55 8.71
CA ILE A 214 -7.26 13.99 8.05
C ILE A 214 -6.01 14.84 8.31
N ASP A 215 -6.13 16.17 8.26
CA ASP A 215 -4.99 17.07 8.50
C ASP A 215 -4.47 16.92 9.93
N THR A 216 -5.39 16.77 10.88
CA THR A 216 -5.06 16.51 12.29
C THR A 216 -4.34 15.17 12.45
N LEU A 217 -4.80 14.09 11.78
CA LEU A 217 -4.13 12.79 11.84
C LEU A 217 -2.71 12.87 11.26
N VAL A 218 -2.54 13.53 10.11
CA VAL A 218 -1.21 13.77 9.49
C VAL A 218 -0.30 14.53 10.44
N SER A 219 -0.81 15.57 11.09
CA SER A 219 -0.04 16.33 12.08
C SER A 219 0.40 15.43 13.24
N LYS A 220 -0.54 14.65 13.81
CA LYS A 220 -0.30 13.81 14.99
C LYS A 220 0.69 12.67 14.77
N VAL A 221 0.75 12.06 13.58
CA VAL A 221 1.72 10.98 13.31
C VAL A 221 3.15 11.50 13.10
N ASN A 222 3.30 12.80 12.90
CA ASN A 222 4.58 13.51 12.83
C ASN A 222 4.94 14.24 14.13
N ALA A 223 4.04 14.23 15.12
CA ALA A 223 4.22 14.97 16.36
C ALA A 223 5.10 14.22 17.37
N THR A 224 5.71 15.00 18.26
CA THR A 224 6.41 14.53 19.46
C THR A 224 5.97 15.37 20.66
N ASN A 225 6.19 14.87 21.87
CA ASN A 225 6.05 15.63 23.12
C ASN A 225 7.04 15.10 24.18
N ALA A 226 6.96 15.59 25.40
CA ALA A 226 7.88 15.21 26.46
C ALA A 226 7.84 13.70 26.81
N THR A 227 6.71 13.03 26.60
CA THR A 227 6.55 11.60 26.86
C THR A 227 6.90 10.75 25.63
N TYR A 228 6.46 11.21 24.45
CA TYR A 228 6.67 10.53 23.17
C TYR A 228 7.67 11.34 22.35
N THR A 229 8.94 11.07 22.55
CA THR A 229 10.05 11.89 22.03
C THR A 229 10.40 11.57 20.58
N GLU A 230 9.81 10.51 19.99
CA GLU A 230 10.04 10.10 18.60
C GLU A 230 8.69 10.00 17.87
N ALA A 231 8.58 10.64 16.71
CA ALA A 231 7.37 10.59 15.90
C ALA A 231 7.19 9.23 15.23
N ALA A 232 5.93 8.80 15.03
CA ALA A 232 5.65 7.53 14.37
C ALA A 232 6.31 7.43 13.00
N MET A 233 6.30 8.50 12.22
CA MET A 233 6.93 8.52 10.90
C MET A 233 8.43 8.28 10.95
N SER A 234 9.14 8.63 12.04
CA SER A 234 10.59 8.45 12.15
C SER A 234 10.98 7.00 12.46
N PHE A 235 10.22 6.29 13.31
CA PHE A 235 10.55 4.91 13.65
C PHE A 235 9.87 3.86 12.74
N MET A 236 8.71 4.19 12.16
CA MET A 236 8.00 3.29 11.26
C MET A 236 8.58 3.26 9.84
N THR A 237 9.21 4.34 9.41
CA THR A 237 9.85 4.45 8.10
C THR A 237 11.32 4.05 8.19
N PRO A 238 11.91 3.37 7.19
CA PRO A 238 13.34 3.13 7.16
C PRO A 238 14.11 4.46 7.23
N PRO A 239 15.15 4.58 8.07
CA PRO A 239 15.99 5.78 8.08
C PRO A 239 16.73 5.91 6.73
N ASN A 240 16.79 7.12 6.18
CA ASN A 240 17.43 7.39 4.90
C ASN A 240 17.00 6.36 3.83
N PRO A 241 15.72 6.30 3.46
CA PRO A 241 15.14 5.17 2.72
C PRO A 241 15.80 4.89 1.36
N SER A 242 16.49 5.85 0.77
CA SER A 242 17.28 5.67 -0.47
C SER A 242 18.77 5.35 -0.22
N ASN A 243 19.22 5.29 1.04
CA ASN A 243 20.60 4.96 1.38
C ASN A 243 20.70 3.56 1.99
N LEU A 244 21.08 2.58 1.19
CA LEU A 244 21.36 1.21 1.60
C LEU A 244 22.87 0.87 1.45
N SER A 245 23.74 1.85 1.68
CA SER A 245 25.19 1.69 1.50
C SER A 245 25.78 0.58 2.38
N ALA A 246 25.32 0.42 3.62
CA ALA A 246 25.77 -0.66 4.50
C ALA A 246 25.42 -2.04 3.92
N LEU A 247 24.21 -2.22 3.42
CA LEU A 247 23.77 -3.45 2.74
C LEU A 247 24.61 -3.72 1.48
N LYS A 248 24.76 -2.70 0.64
CA LYS A 248 25.55 -2.79 -0.60
C LYS A 248 27.03 -3.15 -0.33
N ASN A 249 27.65 -2.47 0.62
CA ASN A 249 29.08 -2.66 0.96
C ASN A 249 29.35 -4.05 1.59
N ARG A 250 28.39 -4.59 2.34
CA ARG A 250 28.44 -5.97 2.84
C ARG A 250 28.31 -7.01 1.72
N GLY A 251 27.79 -6.65 0.55
CA GLY A 251 27.46 -7.58 -0.53
C GLY A 251 26.10 -8.29 -0.34
N ALA A 252 25.32 -7.91 0.66
CA ALA A 252 23.98 -8.43 0.88
C ALA A 252 23.03 -8.02 -0.27
N LYS A 253 21.95 -8.76 -0.44
CA LYS A 253 20.99 -8.56 -1.52
C LYS A 253 19.59 -8.30 -0.98
N MET A 254 18.80 -7.53 -1.75
CA MET A 254 17.40 -7.29 -1.46
C MET A 254 16.56 -7.60 -2.69
N MET A 255 15.51 -8.33 -2.50
CA MET A 255 14.48 -8.58 -3.52
C MET A 255 13.15 -8.08 -3.00
N LEU A 256 12.49 -7.22 -3.81
CA LEU A 256 11.20 -6.65 -3.49
C LEU A 256 10.17 -7.10 -4.53
N TYR A 257 8.94 -7.34 -4.09
CA TYR A 257 7.79 -7.47 -4.95
C TYR A 257 6.60 -6.70 -4.39
N HIS A 258 5.71 -6.24 -5.28
CA HIS A 258 4.49 -5.54 -4.88
C HIS A 258 3.38 -5.80 -5.90
N GLY A 259 2.24 -6.24 -5.42
CA GLY A 259 1.06 -6.42 -6.25
C GLY A 259 0.49 -5.10 -6.75
N THR A 260 0.24 -4.99 -8.04
CA THR A 260 -0.31 -3.75 -8.62
C THR A 260 -1.73 -3.46 -8.19
N ASN A 261 -2.46 -4.50 -7.76
CA ASN A 261 -3.81 -4.41 -7.23
C ASN A 261 -3.88 -4.37 -5.69
N ASP A 262 -2.77 -4.07 -5.02
CA ASP A 262 -2.75 -3.96 -3.55
C ASP A 262 -3.64 -2.78 -3.09
N PRO A 263 -4.75 -3.04 -2.37
CA PRO A 263 -5.67 -1.97 -1.96
C PRO A 263 -5.24 -1.21 -0.71
N ILE A 264 -4.24 -1.72 0.01
CA ILE A 264 -3.79 -1.19 1.32
C ILE A 264 -2.54 -0.34 1.15
N PHE A 265 -1.51 -0.91 0.50
CA PHE A 265 -0.26 -0.22 0.23
C PHE A 265 -0.08 -0.07 -1.28
N SER A 266 0.20 1.15 -1.70
CA SER A 266 0.34 1.39 -3.13
C SER A 266 1.66 0.87 -3.68
N SER A 267 1.60 0.14 -4.78
CA SER A 267 2.79 -0.22 -5.55
C SER A 267 3.50 1.00 -6.13
N ASP A 268 2.80 2.13 -6.36
CA ASP A 268 3.40 3.39 -6.79
C ASP A 268 4.29 3.99 -5.70
N ASP A 269 3.93 3.80 -4.43
CA ASP A 269 4.76 4.23 -3.30
C ASP A 269 6.10 3.48 -3.26
N THR A 270 6.05 2.16 -3.45
CA THR A 270 7.25 1.31 -3.53
C THR A 270 8.05 1.61 -4.80
N THR A 271 7.40 1.87 -5.93
CA THR A 271 8.05 2.30 -7.17
C THR A 271 8.83 3.59 -6.95
N THR A 272 8.20 4.59 -6.34
CA THR A 272 8.85 5.87 -6.02
C THR A 272 10.07 5.67 -5.11
N TRP A 273 9.95 4.83 -4.10
CA TRP A 273 11.08 4.49 -3.23
C TRP A 273 12.22 3.83 -4.01
N TYR A 274 11.92 2.87 -4.87
CA TYR A 274 12.92 2.17 -5.66
C TYR A 274 13.61 3.08 -6.68
N GLU A 275 12.88 3.97 -7.34
CA GLU A 275 13.46 4.96 -8.24
C GLU A 275 14.39 5.95 -7.51
N ASN A 276 14.03 6.37 -6.29
CA ASN A 276 14.91 7.17 -5.45
C ASN A 276 16.18 6.39 -5.06
N LEU A 277 16.06 5.09 -4.76
CA LEU A 277 17.22 4.23 -4.50
C LEU A 277 18.12 4.10 -5.75
N ARG A 278 17.52 3.95 -6.93
CA ARG A 278 18.26 3.93 -8.20
C ARG A 278 19.00 5.23 -8.44
N ALA A 279 18.33 6.35 -8.29
CA ALA A 279 18.94 7.68 -8.46
C ALA A 279 20.11 7.90 -7.50
N ALA A 280 19.97 7.53 -6.23
CA ALA A 280 21.02 7.62 -5.22
C ALA A 280 22.23 6.68 -5.49
N ASN A 281 22.07 5.71 -6.37
CA ASN A 281 23.13 4.76 -6.77
C ASN A 281 23.52 4.88 -8.25
N ASN A 282 23.38 6.05 -8.86
CA ASN A 282 23.75 6.32 -10.25
C ASN A 282 23.11 5.33 -11.27
N GLY A 283 21.88 4.91 -11.02
CA GLY A 283 21.14 3.94 -11.82
C GLY A 283 21.44 2.46 -11.51
N ASN A 284 22.45 2.15 -10.70
CA ASN A 284 22.97 0.80 -10.48
C ASN A 284 22.41 0.08 -9.24
N ALA A 285 21.21 0.44 -8.76
CA ALA A 285 20.61 -0.26 -7.60
C ALA A 285 20.38 -1.75 -7.87
N SER A 286 20.11 -2.17 -9.11
CA SER A 286 19.83 -3.55 -9.50
C SER A 286 20.98 -4.54 -9.19
N THR A 287 22.17 -4.05 -8.92
CA THR A 287 23.33 -4.89 -8.50
C THR A 287 23.15 -5.47 -7.09
N PHE A 288 22.34 -4.84 -6.25
CA PHE A 288 22.09 -5.30 -4.87
C PHE A 288 20.62 -5.28 -4.45
N ALA A 289 19.75 -4.52 -5.12
CA ALA A 289 18.31 -4.46 -4.85
C ALA A 289 17.54 -4.53 -6.17
N ARG A 290 16.55 -5.43 -6.25
CA ARG A 290 15.65 -5.57 -7.39
C ARG A 290 14.22 -5.48 -6.96
N PHE A 291 13.39 -4.81 -7.76
CA PHE A 291 11.96 -4.63 -7.51
C PHE A 291 11.14 -5.17 -8.67
N TYR A 292 10.12 -5.95 -8.34
CA TYR A 292 9.19 -6.56 -9.28
C TYR A 292 7.76 -6.14 -8.93
N ARG A 293 7.04 -5.59 -9.89
CA ARG A 293 5.59 -5.42 -9.79
C ARG A 293 4.94 -6.73 -10.22
N VAL A 294 3.95 -7.20 -9.48
CA VAL A 294 3.19 -8.40 -9.79
C VAL A 294 1.79 -7.98 -10.25
N PRO A 295 1.52 -8.04 -11.58
CA PRO A 295 0.25 -7.60 -12.13
C PRO A 295 -0.94 -8.33 -11.52
N GLY A 296 -2.01 -7.57 -11.20
CA GLY A 296 -3.25 -8.13 -10.67
C GLY A 296 -3.19 -8.66 -9.23
N MET A 297 -2.01 -8.79 -8.62
CA MET A 297 -1.89 -9.32 -7.27
C MET A 297 -2.43 -8.33 -6.22
N ASN A 298 -3.28 -8.85 -5.34
CA ASN A 298 -3.79 -8.15 -4.16
C ASN A 298 -2.70 -8.03 -3.08
N HIS A 299 -3.12 -7.69 -1.87
CA HIS A 299 -2.21 -7.57 -0.73
C HIS A 299 -1.59 -8.91 -0.35
N CYS A 300 -0.32 -9.10 -0.62
CA CYS A 300 0.50 -10.29 -0.38
C CYS A 300 0.15 -11.54 -1.20
N SER A 301 -1.07 -11.69 -1.67
CA SER A 301 -1.51 -12.83 -2.48
C SER A 301 -2.92 -12.62 -3.04
N GLY A 302 -3.37 -13.49 -3.93
CA GLY A 302 -4.70 -13.45 -4.55
C GLY A 302 -4.82 -12.38 -5.63
N GLY A 303 -6.02 -12.25 -6.17
CA GLY A 303 -6.29 -11.46 -7.37
C GLY A 303 -6.09 -12.29 -8.65
N PRO A 304 -6.32 -11.69 -9.84
CA PRO A 304 -6.04 -12.34 -11.13
C PRO A 304 -4.53 -12.27 -11.44
N ALA A 305 -3.70 -12.99 -10.68
CA ALA A 305 -2.25 -12.81 -10.70
C ALA A 305 -1.49 -14.13 -10.60
N THR A 306 -0.24 -14.12 -11.03
CA THR A 306 0.76 -15.14 -10.69
C THR A 306 1.35 -14.77 -9.32
N ASP A 307 0.67 -15.17 -8.24
CA ASP A 307 1.00 -14.83 -6.85
C ASP A 307 1.75 -15.93 -6.10
N GLN A 308 2.08 -17.04 -6.78
CA GLN A 308 2.84 -18.16 -6.24
C GLN A 308 4.19 -18.21 -6.92
N PHE A 309 5.23 -17.79 -6.22
CA PHE A 309 6.60 -17.78 -6.75
C PHE A 309 7.62 -18.00 -5.62
N ASP A 310 8.74 -18.63 -5.97
CA ASP A 310 9.86 -18.85 -5.08
C ASP A 310 10.93 -17.79 -5.34
N MET A 311 11.28 -17.02 -4.32
CA MET A 311 12.31 -15.99 -4.38
C MET A 311 13.63 -16.43 -3.73
N LEU A 312 13.71 -17.65 -3.23
CA LEU A 312 14.90 -18.18 -2.55
C LEU A 312 15.66 -19.21 -3.39
N THR A 313 14.94 -19.99 -4.19
CA THR A 313 15.57 -20.94 -5.11
C THR A 313 15.92 -20.24 -6.41
N PRO A 314 17.18 -20.40 -6.90
CA PRO A 314 17.63 -19.79 -8.15
C PRO A 314 16.87 -20.26 -9.37
#